data_7912dc49337d9cafc8fa4f54926e4316
#
_entry.id   7912dc49337d9cafc8fa4f54926e4316
#
_cell.length_a   1.000
_cell.length_b   1.000
_cell.length_c   1.000
_cell.angle_alpha   90.00
_cell.angle_beta   90.00
_cell.angle_gamma   90.00
#
_symmetry.space_group_name_H-M   'P 1'
#
loop_
_entity.id
_entity.type
_entity.pdbx_description
1 polymer ?
#
loop_
_entity_poly.entity_id
_entity_poly.type
_entity_poly.pdbx_seq_one_letter_code
_entity_poly.pdbx_strand_id
1 'polypeptide(L)'
;MKKYDAIIIGFGKGGKTLAADLGSRVWTVAVVERSKEMYGGTCINIGCIPTKTLVHLSKVAQYSHFTTFEQYADAFHKAIEEKRKITAALRQKNFENLDSKETVTVYTGVASFLSPTEVEVKTDRETIVLQ
;
A
#
# COMPACT_ATOMS: atom_id res chain seq x y z
N MET A 1 11.51 4.49 23.60
CA MET A 1 12.21 4.73 22.33
C MET A 1 12.65 3.38 21.76
N LYS A 2 12.29 3.08 20.52
CA LYS A 2 12.66 1.84 19.83
C LYS A 2 13.76 2.14 18.81
N LYS A 3 14.79 1.28 18.75
CA LYS A 3 15.93 1.49 17.85
C LYS A 3 15.84 0.57 16.64
N TYR A 4 16.19 1.11 15.48
CA TYR A 4 16.22 0.43 14.19
C TYR A 4 17.50 0.78 13.42
N ASP A 5 17.95 -0.13 12.58
CA ASP A 5 19.04 0.14 11.65
C ASP A 5 18.59 1.06 10.52
N ALA A 6 17.29 1.02 10.18
CA ALA A 6 16.69 1.92 9.20
C ALA A 6 15.21 2.23 9.53
N ILE A 7 14.81 3.48 9.31
CA ILE A 7 13.42 3.93 9.38
C ILE A 7 13.01 4.41 7.98
N ILE A 8 11.96 3.81 7.42
CA ILE A 8 11.45 4.13 6.09
C ILE A 8 10.08 4.78 6.24
N ILE A 9 9.95 6.02 5.79
CA ILE A 9 8.69 6.76 5.81
C ILE A 9 8.02 6.63 4.45
N GLY A 10 6.89 5.93 4.43
CA GLY A 10 6.08 5.62 3.26
C GLY A 10 6.20 4.16 2.79
N PHE A 11 5.04 3.53 2.60
CA PHE A 11 4.90 2.14 2.15
C PHE A 11 4.76 2.01 0.62
N GLY A 12 5.32 2.96 -0.13
CA GLY A 12 5.33 2.93 -1.59
C GLY A 12 6.29 1.90 -2.15
N LYS A 13 6.37 1.78 -3.49
CA LYS A 13 7.19 0.77 -4.16
C LYS A 13 8.67 0.84 -3.75
N GLY A 14 9.24 2.03 -3.64
CA GLY A 14 10.63 2.22 -3.20
C GLY A 14 10.82 1.77 -1.76
N GLY A 15 10.00 2.30 -0.84
CA GLY A 15 10.09 2.02 0.59
C GLY A 15 9.92 0.54 0.92
N LYS A 16 8.86 -0.10 0.40
CA LYS A 16 8.63 -1.54 0.66
C LYS A 16 9.72 -2.44 0.08
N THR A 17 10.26 -2.09 -1.09
CA THR A 17 11.33 -2.89 -1.73
C THR A 17 12.62 -2.77 -0.94
N LEU A 18 12.98 -1.56 -0.52
CA LEU A 18 14.14 -1.32 0.34
C LEU A 18 13.99 -2.02 1.70
N ALA A 19 12.82 -1.90 2.33
CA ALA A 19 12.55 -2.58 3.59
C ALA A 19 12.71 -4.11 3.50
N ALA A 20 12.19 -4.69 2.42
CA ALA A 20 12.29 -6.13 2.18
C ALA A 20 13.75 -6.57 1.95
N ASP A 21 14.53 -5.80 1.21
CA ASP A 21 15.95 -6.08 0.95
C ASP A 21 16.77 -5.95 2.23
N LEU A 22 16.67 -4.84 2.95
CA LEU A 22 17.39 -4.62 4.22
C LEU A 22 17.01 -5.66 5.27
N GLY A 23 15.72 -5.96 5.42
CA GLY A 23 15.25 -7.00 6.34
C GLY A 23 15.77 -8.39 5.99
N SER A 24 15.98 -8.71 4.72
CA SER A 24 16.60 -9.97 4.29
C SER A 24 18.10 -10.04 4.61
N ARG A 25 18.74 -8.90 4.85
CA ARG A 25 20.14 -8.75 5.31
C ARG A 25 20.27 -8.66 6.82
N VAL A 26 19.22 -9.04 7.55
CA VAL A 26 19.18 -9.06 9.03
C VAL A 26 19.21 -7.66 9.67
N TRP A 27 18.93 -6.59 8.90
CA TRP A 27 18.72 -5.26 9.45
C TRP A 27 17.36 -5.17 10.12
N THR A 28 17.29 -4.51 11.25
CA THR A 28 16.01 -4.15 11.88
C THR A 28 15.46 -2.90 11.20
N VAL A 29 14.27 -3.02 10.62
CA VAL A 29 13.68 -1.94 9.80
C VAL A 29 12.30 -1.55 10.32
N ALA A 30 12.08 -0.26 10.55
CA ALA A 30 10.75 0.29 10.74
C ALA A 30 10.22 0.87 9.42
N VAL A 31 8.99 0.50 9.05
CA VAL A 31 8.27 1.10 7.93
C VAL A 31 7.06 1.84 8.47
N VAL A 32 6.95 3.13 8.19
CA VAL A 32 5.83 3.95 8.66
C VAL A 32 4.95 4.35 7.49
N GLU A 33 3.67 4.02 7.55
CA GLU A 33 2.66 4.45 6.58
C GLU A 33 1.50 5.14 7.29
N ARG A 34 1.11 6.32 6.82
CA ARG A 34 0.06 7.11 7.48
C ARG A 34 -1.34 6.50 7.36
N SER A 35 -1.58 5.64 6.39
CA SER A 35 -2.89 5.05 6.14
C SER A 35 -2.79 3.59 5.73
N LYS A 36 -3.51 2.73 6.42
CA LYS A 36 -3.65 1.31 6.04
C LYS A 36 -4.21 1.12 4.62
N GLU A 37 -4.98 2.10 4.12
CA GLU A 37 -5.52 2.10 2.77
C GLU A 37 -4.47 2.38 1.68
N MET A 38 -3.24 2.74 2.10
CA MET A 38 -2.13 3.06 1.20
C MET A 38 -0.98 2.05 1.23
N TYR A 39 -1.13 0.93 1.93
CA TYR A 39 -0.12 -0.13 1.88
C TYR A 39 0.15 -0.58 0.44
N GLY A 40 1.41 -0.59 0.04
CA GLY A 40 1.85 -0.84 -1.33
C GLY A 40 1.97 0.41 -2.20
N GLY A 41 1.52 1.58 -1.70
CA GLY A 41 1.69 2.89 -2.32
C GLY A 41 0.69 3.22 -3.43
N THR A 42 0.92 4.33 -4.10
CA THR A 42 0.03 4.91 -5.11
C THR A 42 -0.17 4.03 -6.34
N CYS A 43 0.84 3.27 -6.74
CA CYS A 43 0.72 2.38 -7.90
C CYS A 43 -0.39 1.33 -7.71
N ILE A 44 -0.48 0.73 -6.52
CA ILE A 44 -1.49 -0.28 -6.21
C ILE A 44 -2.86 0.36 -5.94
N ASN A 45 -2.87 1.45 -5.17
CA ASN A 45 -4.10 1.96 -4.57
C ASN A 45 -4.79 3.05 -5.38
N ILE A 46 -4.06 3.83 -6.18
CA ILE A 46 -4.58 5.03 -6.84
C ILE A 46 -4.36 5.02 -8.36
N GLY A 47 -3.16 4.67 -8.81
CA GLY A 47 -2.73 4.88 -10.19
C GLY A 47 -2.70 3.62 -11.04
N CYS A 48 -1.56 2.92 -11.08
CA CYS A 48 -1.27 1.89 -12.09
C CYS A 48 -2.30 0.76 -12.12
N ILE A 49 -2.53 0.10 -11.00
CA ILE A 49 -3.41 -1.07 -10.94
C ILE A 49 -4.87 -0.70 -11.16
N PRO A 50 -5.45 0.29 -10.46
CA PRO A 50 -6.82 0.71 -10.71
C PRO A 50 -7.07 1.11 -12.17
N THR A 51 -6.18 1.92 -12.74
CA THR A 51 -6.30 2.40 -14.12
C THR A 51 -6.22 1.24 -15.12
N LYS A 52 -5.22 0.36 -14.99
CA LYS A 52 -5.06 -0.77 -15.91
C LYS A 52 -6.22 -1.76 -15.83
N THR A 53 -6.77 -1.98 -14.63
CA THR A 53 -7.95 -2.83 -14.45
C THR A 53 -9.15 -2.25 -15.18
N LEU A 54 -9.45 -0.95 -15.00
CA LEU A 54 -10.58 -0.31 -15.65
C LEU A 54 -10.41 -0.24 -17.18
N VAL A 55 -9.20 0.07 -17.68
CA VAL A 55 -8.92 0.07 -19.13
C VAL A 55 -9.12 -1.32 -19.73
N HIS A 56 -8.63 -2.37 -19.06
CA HIS A 56 -8.83 -3.74 -19.52
C HIS A 56 -10.31 -4.12 -19.59
N LEU A 57 -11.06 -3.87 -18.51
CA LEU A 57 -12.49 -4.21 -18.45
C LEU A 57 -13.35 -3.35 -19.39
N SER A 58 -12.94 -2.12 -19.66
CA SER A 58 -13.55 -1.27 -20.68
C SER A 58 -13.41 -1.87 -22.09
N LYS A 59 -12.21 -2.40 -22.42
CA LYS A 59 -12.01 -3.10 -23.68
C LYS A 59 -12.85 -4.38 -23.78
N VAL A 60 -12.94 -5.16 -22.71
CA VAL A 60 -13.81 -6.33 -22.65
C VAL A 60 -15.26 -5.96 -22.90
N ALA A 61 -15.76 -4.90 -22.27
CA ALA A 61 -17.11 -4.39 -22.48
C ALA A 61 -17.35 -3.94 -23.94
N GLN A 62 -16.36 -3.31 -24.57
CA GLN A 62 -16.44 -2.91 -25.98
C GLN A 62 -16.65 -4.11 -26.92
N TYR A 63 -15.98 -5.24 -26.66
CA TYR A 63 -16.16 -6.47 -27.46
C TYR A 63 -17.44 -7.24 -27.14
N SER A 64 -18.17 -6.89 -26.09
CA SER A 64 -19.43 -7.53 -25.70
C SER A 64 -20.62 -7.09 -26.53
N HIS A 65 -20.45 -6.09 -27.40
CA HIS A 65 -21.50 -5.57 -28.31
C HIS A 65 -22.81 -5.20 -27.58
N PHE A 66 -22.72 -4.53 -26.42
CA PHE A 66 -23.86 -4.06 -25.69
C PHE A 66 -24.67 -3.04 -26.53
N THR A 67 -25.98 -3.06 -26.38
CA THR A 67 -26.91 -2.24 -27.16
C THR A 67 -27.74 -1.30 -26.30
N THR A 68 -27.78 -1.50 -24.97
CA THR A 68 -28.55 -0.66 -24.05
C THR A 68 -27.67 0.03 -23.03
N PHE A 69 -28.14 1.15 -22.50
CA PHE A 69 -27.47 1.89 -21.44
C PHE A 69 -27.30 1.03 -20.17
N GLU A 70 -28.32 0.24 -19.83
CA GLU A 70 -28.33 -0.62 -18.65
C GLU A 70 -27.19 -1.65 -18.71
N GLN A 71 -26.93 -2.24 -19.89
CA GLN A 71 -25.81 -3.17 -20.08
C GLN A 71 -24.46 -2.52 -19.85
N TYR A 72 -24.26 -1.29 -20.36
CA TYR A 72 -23.03 -0.53 -20.12
C TYR A 72 -22.89 -0.12 -18.65
N ALA A 73 -23.98 0.33 -18.01
CA ALA A 73 -23.96 0.68 -16.58
C ALA A 73 -23.63 -0.52 -15.69
N ASP A 74 -24.21 -1.69 -15.97
CA ASP A 74 -23.92 -2.92 -15.24
C ASP A 74 -22.45 -3.35 -15.41
N ALA A 75 -21.93 -3.31 -16.63
CA ALA A 75 -20.52 -3.60 -16.90
C ALA A 75 -19.59 -2.63 -16.17
N PHE A 76 -19.92 -1.34 -16.09
CA PHE A 76 -19.17 -0.36 -15.33
C PHE A 76 -19.17 -0.65 -13.82
N HIS A 77 -20.34 -0.95 -13.24
CA HIS A 77 -20.43 -1.32 -11.83
C HIS A 77 -19.59 -2.55 -11.51
N LYS A 78 -19.67 -3.59 -12.34
CA LYS A 78 -18.83 -4.81 -12.20
C LYS A 78 -17.35 -4.48 -12.31
N ALA A 79 -16.95 -3.58 -13.22
CA ALA A 79 -15.57 -3.15 -13.36
C ALA A 79 -15.05 -2.43 -12.10
N ILE A 80 -15.87 -1.57 -11.50
CA ILE A 80 -15.52 -0.88 -10.25
C ILE A 80 -15.38 -1.87 -9.09
N GLU A 81 -16.27 -2.85 -8.98
CA GLU A 81 -16.19 -3.89 -7.94
C GLU A 81 -14.91 -4.73 -8.10
N GLU A 82 -14.62 -5.19 -9.31
CA GLU A 82 -13.42 -5.96 -9.59
C GLU A 82 -12.14 -5.16 -9.31
N LYS A 83 -12.10 -3.89 -9.72
CA LYS A 83 -11.01 -2.97 -9.38
C LYS A 83 -10.81 -2.88 -7.87
N ARG A 84 -11.87 -2.70 -7.08
CA ARG A 84 -11.80 -2.62 -5.61
C ARG A 84 -11.27 -3.92 -5.00
N LYS A 85 -11.75 -5.06 -5.49
CA LYS A 85 -11.33 -6.39 -5.05
C LYS A 85 -9.83 -6.63 -5.29
N ILE A 86 -9.36 -6.37 -6.51
CA ILE A 86 -7.94 -6.52 -6.88
C ILE A 86 -7.07 -5.60 -6.01
N THR A 87 -7.46 -4.34 -5.87
CA THR A 87 -6.70 -3.35 -5.08
C THR A 87 -6.62 -3.78 -3.62
N ALA A 88 -7.72 -4.20 -3.01
CA ALA A 88 -7.74 -4.66 -1.62
C ALA A 88 -6.87 -5.90 -1.40
N ALA A 89 -6.94 -6.88 -2.31
CA ALA A 89 -6.13 -8.09 -2.23
C ALA A 89 -4.62 -7.79 -2.35
N LEU A 90 -4.23 -6.91 -3.28
CA LEU A 90 -2.83 -6.51 -3.44
C LEU A 90 -2.31 -5.69 -2.27
N ARG A 91 -3.14 -4.82 -1.71
CA ARG A 91 -2.82 -4.04 -0.50
C ARG A 91 -2.51 -4.96 0.67
N GLN A 92 -3.40 -5.90 0.93
CA GLN A 92 -3.23 -6.89 2.01
C GLN A 92 -1.97 -7.73 1.79
N LYS A 93 -1.76 -8.26 0.58
CA LYS A 93 -0.58 -9.04 0.25
C LYS A 93 0.73 -8.26 0.45
N ASN A 94 0.75 -6.97 0.10
CA ASN A 94 1.93 -6.13 0.31
C ASN A 94 2.21 -5.90 1.79
N PHE A 95 1.17 -5.70 2.61
CA PHE A 95 1.31 -5.60 4.06
C PHE A 95 1.90 -6.89 4.63
N GLU A 96 1.29 -8.04 4.35
CA GLU A 96 1.71 -9.35 4.84
C GLU A 96 3.14 -9.70 4.46
N ASN A 97 3.57 -9.35 3.26
CA ASN A 97 4.94 -9.59 2.78
C ASN A 97 6.02 -8.89 3.61
N LEU A 98 5.71 -7.78 4.25
CA LEU A 98 6.62 -7.09 5.18
C LEU A 98 6.38 -7.50 6.63
N ASP A 99 5.14 -7.52 7.07
CA ASP A 99 4.75 -7.79 8.45
C ASP A 99 5.11 -9.21 8.92
N SER A 100 5.19 -10.16 7.98
CA SER A 100 5.63 -11.53 8.26
C SER A 100 7.14 -11.67 8.52
N LYS A 101 7.94 -10.62 8.30
CA LYS A 101 9.39 -10.65 8.52
C LYS A 101 9.71 -10.20 9.96
N GLU A 102 10.36 -11.04 10.74
CA GLU A 102 10.78 -10.71 12.11
C GLU A 102 11.67 -9.45 12.21
N THR A 103 12.40 -9.15 11.13
CA THR A 103 13.30 -8.00 11.04
C THR A 103 12.62 -6.70 10.64
N VAL A 104 11.34 -6.74 10.23
CA VAL A 104 10.60 -5.56 9.77
C VAL A 104 9.39 -5.31 10.66
N THR A 105 9.25 -4.07 11.12
CA THR A 105 8.05 -3.64 11.87
C THR A 105 7.31 -2.58 11.07
N VAL A 106 6.02 -2.81 10.80
CA VAL A 106 5.16 -1.85 10.13
C VAL A 106 4.37 -1.04 11.14
N TYR A 107 4.48 0.28 11.06
CA TYR A 107 3.70 1.23 11.87
C TYR A 107 2.68 1.95 11.00
N THR A 108 1.43 1.98 11.46
CA THR A 108 0.40 2.84 10.85
C THR A 108 0.28 4.12 11.63
N GLY A 109 0.70 5.23 11.05
CA GLY A 109 0.69 6.53 11.71
C GLY A 109 1.41 7.61 10.91
N VAL A 110 1.31 8.83 11.40
CA VAL A 110 1.98 9.99 10.78
C VAL A 110 3.36 10.13 11.38
N ALA A 111 4.38 10.04 10.53
CA ALA A 111 5.77 10.21 10.91
C ALA A 111 6.21 11.68 10.77
N SER A 112 6.99 12.17 11.72
CA SER A 112 7.68 13.46 11.66
C SER A 112 9.05 13.39 12.33
N PHE A 113 10.04 14.10 11.78
CA PHE A 113 11.37 14.16 12.38
C PHE A 113 11.34 15.01 13.65
N LEU A 114 11.91 14.51 14.74
CA LEU A 114 12.22 15.26 15.95
C LEU A 114 13.66 15.77 15.95
N SER A 115 14.56 14.98 15.35
CA SER A 115 15.98 15.30 15.21
C SER A 115 16.52 14.61 13.95
N PRO A 116 17.81 14.78 13.61
CA PRO A 116 18.43 14.04 12.48
C PRO A 116 18.36 12.50 12.60
N THR A 117 18.17 11.99 13.81
CA THR A 117 18.19 10.55 14.09
C THR A 117 16.93 10.04 14.81
N GLU A 118 15.93 10.90 15.04
CA GLU A 118 14.71 10.52 15.75
C GLU A 118 13.46 10.88 14.95
N VAL A 119 12.53 9.94 14.89
CA VAL A 119 11.25 10.07 14.22
C VAL A 119 10.12 9.81 15.21
N GLU A 120 9.23 10.78 15.35
CA GLU A 120 7.96 10.59 16.06
C GLU A 120 6.94 9.96 15.11
N VAL A 121 6.23 8.96 15.59
CA VAL A 121 5.11 8.33 14.88
C VAL A 121 3.85 8.47 15.71
N LYS A 122 2.89 9.24 15.21
CA LYS A 122 1.56 9.40 15.82
C LYS A 122 0.61 8.38 15.22
N THR A 123 0.26 7.38 16.01
CA THR A 123 -0.75 6.37 15.68
C THR A 123 -2.11 6.77 16.25
N ASP A 124 -3.16 6.02 15.94
CA ASP A 124 -4.49 6.24 16.53
C ASP A 124 -4.55 5.97 18.03
N ARG A 125 -3.54 5.30 18.61
CA ARG A 125 -3.53 4.86 20.01
C ARG A 125 -2.50 5.59 20.86
N GLU A 126 -1.34 5.86 20.30
CA GLU A 126 -0.19 6.37 21.03
C GLU A 126 0.78 7.13 20.10
N THR A 127 1.66 7.89 20.73
CA THR A 127 2.82 8.49 20.05
C THR A 127 4.07 7.70 20.42
N ILE A 128 4.82 7.26 19.41
CA ILE A 128 6.02 6.43 19.57
C ILE A 128 7.21 7.20 19.01
N VAL A 129 8.36 7.11 19.68
CA VAL A 129 9.62 7.65 19.17
C VAL A 129 10.50 6.50 18.71
N LEU A 130 10.94 6.58 17.44
CA LEU A 130 11.87 5.66 16.78
C LEU A 130 13.22 6.35 16.59
N GLN A 131 14.30 5.58 16.73
CA GLN A 131 15.68 6.04 16.51
C GLN A 131 16.43 5.05 15.62
#